data_da7f1bf40922d355e70d0fc58c3f4f80
#
_entry.id   da7f1bf40922d355e70d0fc58c3f4f80
#
_cell.length_a   1.000
_cell.length_b   1.000
_cell.length_c   1.000
_cell.angle_alpha   90.00
_cell.angle_beta   90.00
_cell.angle_gamma   90.00
#
_symmetry.space_group_name_H-M   'P 1'
#
loop_
_entity.id
_entity.type
_entity.pdbx_description
1 polymer ?
#
loop_
_entity_poly.entity_id
_entity_poly.type
_entity_poly.pdbx_seq_one_letter_code
_entity_poly.pdbx_strand_id
1 'polypeptide(L)'
;MNIKLSGKENIYQQIVREYKRFIEHKVIRYGEKMPSCRSLAMDLGINPNTVVRAYAVLEEEGYIQVLPKKGVYVTYNKESNNNSKVIEVIEELKASGVNYTDLIKIVNDIYRR
;
A
#
# COMPACT_ATOMS: atom_id res chain seq x y z
N MET A 1 -14.73 7.31 -10.45
CA MET A 1 -13.35 7.71 -10.12
C MET A 1 -12.53 7.65 -11.38
N ASN A 2 -12.21 8.80 -11.91
CA ASN A 2 -11.54 8.90 -13.21
C ASN A 2 -10.19 9.60 -13.06
N ILE A 3 -9.16 8.95 -13.59
CA ILE A 3 -7.84 9.55 -13.70
C ILE A 3 -7.74 10.18 -15.07
N LYS A 4 -7.48 11.48 -15.10
CA LYS A 4 -7.22 12.19 -16.36
C LYS A 4 -5.70 12.31 -16.54
N LEU A 5 -5.20 11.70 -17.60
CA LEU A 5 -3.77 11.72 -17.88
C LEU A 5 -3.40 12.99 -18.65
N SER A 6 -2.35 13.67 -18.17
CA SER A 6 -1.75 14.82 -18.85
C SER A 6 -0.56 14.34 -19.66
N GLY A 7 -0.32 14.93 -20.82
CA GLY A 7 0.88 14.64 -21.61
C GLY A 7 2.16 15.27 -21.07
N LYS A 8 2.07 16.06 -20.00
CA LYS A 8 3.20 16.83 -19.47
C LYS A 8 4.03 16.09 -18.43
N GLU A 9 3.49 15.02 -17.83
CA GLU A 9 4.16 14.27 -16.81
C GLU A 9 4.27 12.80 -17.20
N ASN A 10 5.19 12.09 -16.55
CA ASN A 10 5.30 10.65 -16.69
C ASN A 10 4.00 10.00 -16.23
N ILE A 11 3.46 9.11 -17.06
CA ILE A 11 2.14 8.52 -16.80
C ILE A 11 2.08 7.77 -15.47
N TYR A 12 3.11 6.96 -15.15
CA TYR A 12 3.08 6.20 -13.91
C TYR A 12 3.09 7.12 -12.68
N GLN A 13 3.78 8.24 -12.74
CA GLN A 13 3.81 9.21 -11.64
C GLN A 13 2.44 9.86 -11.45
N GLN A 14 1.73 10.13 -12.52
CA GLN A 14 0.37 10.66 -12.45
C GLN A 14 -0.57 9.67 -11.77
N ILE A 15 -0.47 8.39 -12.14
CA ILE A 15 -1.28 7.33 -11.52
C ILE A 15 -1.00 7.25 -10.03
N VAL A 16 0.27 7.25 -9.64
CA VAL A 16 0.67 7.21 -8.23
C VAL A 16 0.08 8.38 -7.47
N ARG A 17 0.25 9.60 -8.00
CA ARG A 17 -0.23 10.81 -7.34
C ARG A 17 -1.75 10.80 -7.17
N GLU A 18 -2.48 10.44 -8.21
CA GLU A 18 -3.95 10.45 -8.16
C GLU A 18 -4.48 9.39 -7.19
N TYR A 19 -3.92 8.19 -7.18
CA TYR A 19 -4.35 7.17 -6.23
C TYR A 19 -4.00 7.52 -4.80
N LYS A 20 -2.83 8.14 -4.55
CA LYS A 20 -2.51 8.64 -3.21
C LYS A 20 -3.57 9.63 -2.73
N ARG A 21 -3.98 10.55 -3.60
CA ARG A 21 -5.03 11.53 -3.26
C ARG A 21 -6.35 10.84 -2.94
N PHE A 22 -6.79 9.92 -3.80
CA PHE A 22 -8.05 9.21 -3.57
C PHE A 22 -8.04 8.44 -2.26
N ILE A 23 -6.94 7.79 -1.96
CA ILE A 23 -6.80 6.98 -0.73
C ILE A 23 -6.71 7.88 0.50
N GLU A 24 -5.89 8.91 0.46
CA GLU A 24 -5.71 9.84 1.58
C GLU A 24 -7.00 10.59 1.91
N HIS A 25 -7.80 10.92 0.90
CA HIS A 25 -9.07 11.62 1.08
C HIS A 25 -10.26 10.67 1.22
N LYS A 26 -10.02 9.39 1.39
CA LYS A 26 -11.04 8.36 1.61
C LYS A 26 -12.04 8.23 0.48
N VAL A 27 -11.66 8.62 -0.74
CA VAL A 27 -12.44 8.32 -1.95
C VAL A 27 -12.38 6.81 -2.22
N ILE A 28 -11.20 6.22 -2.01
CA ILE A 28 -11.04 4.77 -1.94
C ILE A 28 -10.60 4.46 -0.51
N ARG A 29 -11.33 3.54 0.13
CA ARG A 29 -11.14 3.29 1.56
C ARG A 29 -10.32 2.05 1.84
N TYR A 30 -9.80 1.96 3.05
CA TYR A 30 -9.10 0.79 3.55
C TYR A 30 -9.91 -0.48 3.28
N GLY A 31 -9.24 -1.49 2.75
CA GLY A 31 -9.85 -2.78 2.45
C GLY A 31 -10.58 -2.86 1.12
N GLU A 32 -10.80 -1.75 0.45
CA GLU A 32 -11.45 -1.77 -0.86
C GLU A 32 -10.54 -2.37 -1.92
N LYS A 33 -11.15 -3.09 -2.85
CA LYS A 33 -10.44 -3.68 -3.97
C LYS A 33 -10.23 -2.65 -5.07
N MET A 34 -9.02 -2.59 -5.58
CA MET A 34 -8.68 -1.74 -6.71
C MET A 34 -8.73 -2.54 -8.01
N PRO A 35 -8.85 -1.85 -9.16
CA PRO A 35 -8.79 -2.55 -10.45
C PRO A 35 -7.43 -3.22 -10.62
N SER A 36 -7.41 -4.35 -11.34
CA SER A 36 -6.16 -4.99 -11.71
C SER A 36 -5.34 -4.08 -12.62
N CYS A 37 -4.03 -4.32 -12.69
CA CYS A 37 -3.17 -3.55 -13.58
C CYS A 37 -3.66 -3.62 -15.02
N ARG A 38 -4.07 -4.80 -15.48
CA ARG A 38 -4.57 -4.98 -16.84
C ARG A 38 -5.87 -4.21 -17.07
N SER A 39 -6.79 -4.29 -16.12
CA SER A 39 -8.08 -3.60 -16.22
C SER A 39 -7.89 -2.08 -16.27
N LEU A 40 -7.07 -1.55 -15.37
CA LEU A 40 -6.81 -0.10 -15.36
C LEU A 40 -6.11 0.33 -16.63
N ALA A 41 -5.14 -0.44 -17.12
CA ALA A 41 -4.44 -0.13 -18.36
C ALA A 41 -5.38 -0.09 -19.55
N MET A 42 -6.33 -1.02 -19.61
CA MET A 42 -7.34 -1.02 -20.66
C MET A 42 -8.23 0.22 -20.60
N ASP A 43 -8.68 0.56 -19.39
CA ASP A 43 -9.53 1.74 -19.19
C ASP A 43 -8.82 3.04 -19.57
N LEU A 44 -7.55 3.14 -19.30
CA LEU A 44 -6.75 4.33 -19.58
C LEU A 44 -6.13 4.32 -20.98
N GLY A 45 -6.18 3.19 -21.68
CA GLY A 45 -5.56 3.06 -23.00
C GLY A 45 -4.05 3.13 -22.98
N ILE A 46 -3.42 2.55 -21.96
CA ILE A 46 -1.96 2.59 -21.77
C ILE A 46 -1.39 1.18 -21.63
N ASN A 47 -0.06 1.11 -21.65
CA ASN A 47 0.64 -0.15 -21.47
C ASN A 47 0.45 -0.67 -20.03
N PRO A 48 0.06 -1.95 -19.85
CA PRO A 48 -0.10 -2.52 -18.51
C PRO A 48 1.16 -2.40 -17.64
N ASN A 49 2.35 -2.47 -18.23
CA ASN A 49 3.60 -2.33 -17.48
C ASN A 49 3.72 -0.99 -16.78
N THR A 50 3.14 0.06 -17.34
CA THR A 50 3.10 1.37 -16.70
C THR A 50 2.27 1.34 -15.42
N VAL A 51 1.13 0.64 -15.45
CA VAL A 51 0.30 0.47 -14.26
C VAL A 51 1.00 -0.40 -13.22
N VAL A 52 1.65 -1.49 -13.67
CA VAL A 52 2.43 -2.35 -12.77
C VAL A 52 3.47 -1.51 -12.01
N ARG A 53 4.17 -0.63 -12.72
CA ARG A 53 5.18 0.24 -12.10
C ARG A 53 4.56 1.19 -11.08
N ALA A 54 3.42 1.79 -11.43
CA ALA A 54 2.72 2.68 -10.51
C ALA A 54 2.24 1.95 -9.26
N TYR A 55 1.67 0.76 -9.43
CA TYR A 55 1.21 -0.04 -8.29
C TYR A 55 2.37 -0.50 -7.41
N ALA A 56 3.52 -0.80 -8.01
CA ALA A 56 4.70 -1.16 -7.22
C ALA A 56 5.14 -0.02 -6.31
N VAL A 57 5.09 1.22 -6.79
CA VAL A 57 5.40 2.39 -5.97
C VAL A 57 4.39 2.55 -4.84
N LEU A 58 3.09 2.42 -5.15
CA LEU A 58 2.03 2.52 -4.14
C LEU A 58 2.16 1.43 -3.07
N GLU A 59 2.52 0.21 -3.48
CA GLU A 59 2.72 -0.88 -2.55
C GLU A 59 3.93 -0.65 -1.65
N GLU A 60 5.03 -0.18 -2.23
CA GLU A 60 6.24 0.14 -1.48
C GLU A 60 5.98 1.21 -0.43
N GLU A 61 5.13 2.19 -0.74
CA GLU A 61 4.80 3.27 0.18
C GLU A 61 3.66 2.92 1.15
N GLY A 62 3.13 1.70 1.09
CA GLY A 62 2.14 1.22 2.04
C GLY A 62 0.69 1.59 1.72
N TYR A 63 0.41 2.09 0.53
CA TYR A 63 -0.95 2.47 0.16
C TYR A 63 -1.81 1.28 -0.24
N ILE A 64 -1.21 0.29 -0.89
CA ILE A 64 -1.93 -0.87 -1.40
C ILE A 64 -1.12 -2.14 -1.17
N GLN A 65 -1.77 -3.29 -1.36
CA GLN A 65 -1.11 -4.58 -1.39
C GLN A 65 -1.60 -5.37 -2.59
N VAL A 66 -0.66 -5.89 -3.37
CA VAL A 66 -0.96 -6.75 -4.52
C VAL A 66 -0.87 -8.20 -4.04
N LEU A 67 -2.00 -8.90 -4.09
CA LEU A 67 -2.08 -10.31 -3.69
C LEU A 67 -2.23 -11.16 -4.95
N PRO A 68 -1.22 -11.97 -5.31
CA PRO A 68 -1.31 -12.80 -6.52
C PRO A 68 -2.60 -13.64 -6.52
N LYS A 69 -3.29 -13.63 -7.65
CA LYS A 69 -4.56 -14.34 -7.88
C LYS A 69 -5.76 -13.86 -7.07
N LYS A 70 -5.56 -12.96 -6.11
CA LYS A 70 -6.65 -12.45 -5.26
C LYS A 70 -7.02 -11.02 -5.56
N GLY A 71 -6.07 -10.21 -6.04
CA GLY A 71 -6.32 -8.84 -6.44
C GLY A 71 -5.48 -7.82 -5.71
N VAL A 72 -5.86 -6.57 -5.88
CA VAL A 72 -5.17 -5.42 -5.31
C VAL A 72 -6.11 -4.76 -4.31
N TYR A 73 -5.61 -4.50 -3.11
CA TYR A 73 -6.43 -3.95 -2.01
C TYR A 73 -5.75 -2.76 -1.37
N VAL A 74 -6.57 -1.80 -0.95
CA VAL A 74 -6.08 -0.63 -0.21
C VAL A 74 -5.73 -1.04 1.21
N THR A 75 -4.49 -0.76 1.61
CA THR A 75 -3.98 -1.07 2.95
C THR A 75 -3.63 0.18 3.76
N TYR A 76 -3.69 1.35 3.14
CA TYR A 76 -3.42 2.61 3.81
C TYR A 76 -4.58 2.99 4.71
N ASN A 77 -4.28 3.25 5.97
CA ASN A 77 -5.26 3.77 6.92
C ASN A 77 -4.56 4.81 7.77
N LYS A 78 -4.93 6.07 7.57
CA LYS A 78 -4.31 7.20 8.27
C LYS A 78 -4.42 7.07 9.78
N GLU A 79 -5.50 6.47 10.27
CA GLU A 79 -5.75 6.35 11.71
C GLU A 79 -4.99 5.19 12.33
N SER A 80 -4.81 4.08 11.58
CA SER A 80 -4.12 2.88 12.08
C SER A 80 -2.71 2.72 11.53
N ASN A 81 -2.33 3.48 10.51
CA ASN A 81 -0.97 3.51 9.98
C ASN A 81 -0.04 4.42 10.78
N ASN A 82 -0.46 4.78 11.96
CA ASN A 82 0.41 5.52 12.84
C ASN A 82 1.37 4.52 13.50
N ASN A 83 2.48 4.26 12.83
CA ASN A 83 3.51 3.36 13.34
C ASN A 83 4.14 3.86 14.63
N SER A 84 3.79 5.06 15.07
CA SER A 84 4.32 5.61 16.32
C SER A 84 4.00 4.72 17.53
N LYS A 85 2.80 4.13 17.55
CA LYS A 85 2.41 3.21 18.62
C LYS A 85 3.26 1.94 18.58
N VAL A 86 3.46 1.38 17.39
CA VAL A 86 4.28 0.18 17.20
C VAL A 86 5.72 0.46 17.59
N ILE A 87 6.27 1.59 17.14
CA ILE A 87 7.64 1.99 17.47
C ILE A 87 7.79 2.14 18.99
N GLU A 88 6.84 2.82 19.64
CA GLU A 88 6.85 3.01 21.07
C GLU A 88 6.87 1.69 21.81
N VAL A 89 6.00 0.75 21.46
CA VAL A 89 5.93 -0.57 22.08
C VAL A 89 7.23 -1.33 21.87
N ILE A 90 7.78 -1.33 20.67
CA ILE A 90 9.02 -2.04 20.38
C ILE A 90 10.20 -1.42 21.14
N GLU A 91 10.25 -0.10 21.24
CA GLU A 91 11.30 0.57 22.02
C GLU A 91 11.22 0.23 23.49
N GLU A 92 10.01 0.15 24.04
CA GLU A 92 9.81 -0.28 25.43
C GLU A 92 10.29 -1.71 25.66
N LEU A 93 9.98 -2.61 24.71
CA LEU A 93 10.43 -4.01 24.80
C LEU A 93 11.95 -4.10 24.72
N LYS A 94 12.57 -3.33 23.85
CA LYS A 94 14.02 -3.27 23.75
C LYS A 94 14.65 -2.79 25.06
N ALA A 95 14.08 -1.76 25.67
CA ALA A 95 14.56 -1.22 26.93
C ALA A 95 14.39 -2.20 28.07
N SER A 96 13.39 -3.08 28.03
CA SER A 96 13.17 -4.10 29.04
C SER A 96 14.04 -5.35 28.87
N GLY A 97 14.87 -5.39 27.83
CA GLY A 97 15.82 -6.48 27.63
C GLY A 97 15.39 -7.56 26.65
N VAL A 98 14.25 -7.38 25.96
CA VAL A 98 13.83 -8.32 24.92
C VAL A 98 14.75 -8.16 23.70
N ASN A 99 15.40 -9.25 23.29
CA ASN A 99 16.29 -9.17 22.13
C ASN A 99 15.52 -9.44 20.83
N TYR A 100 16.17 -9.09 19.71
CA TYR A 100 15.57 -9.21 18.38
C TYR A 100 15.10 -10.63 18.07
N THR A 101 15.93 -11.63 18.37
CA THR A 101 15.63 -13.03 18.07
C THR A 101 14.37 -13.52 18.79
N ASP A 102 14.24 -13.19 20.05
CA ASP A 102 13.07 -13.56 20.86
C ASP A 102 11.82 -12.83 20.38
N LEU A 103 11.95 -11.55 20.06
CA LEU A 103 10.84 -10.75 19.58
C LEU A 103 10.30 -11.31 18.26
N ILE A 104 11.15 -11.68 17.33
CA ILE A 104 10.74 -12.23 16.04
C ILE A 104 10.03 -13.58 16.22
N LYS A 105 10.48 -14.42 17.14
CA LYS A 105 9.79 -15.68 17.45
C LYS A 105 8.39 -15.44 17.96
N ILE A 106 8.23 -14.50 18.88
CA ILE A 106 6.92 -14.15 19.44
C ILE A 106 5.99 -13.60 18.37
N VAL A 107 6.50 -12.71 17.54
CA VAL A 107 5.73 -12.13 16.43
C VAL A 107 5.23 -13.24 15.49
N ASN A 108 6.13 -14.15 15.09
CA ASN A 108 5.76 -15.26 14.21
C ASN A 108 4.71 -16.16 14.84
N ASP A 109 4.84 -16.47 16.13
CA ASP A 109 3.87 -17.31 16.82
C ASP A 109 2.49 -16.66 16.86
N ILE A 110 2.44 -15.37 17.13
CA ILE A 110 1.16 -14.63 17.19
C ILE A 110 0.49 -14.58 15.82
N TYR A 111 1.25 -14.30 14.77
CA TYR A 111 0.68 -14.18 13.42
C TYR A 111 0.29 -15.52 12.80
N ARG A 112 0.79 -16.64 13.33
CA ARG A 112 0.46 -17.98 12.85
C ARG A 112 -0.70 -18.64 13.58
N ARG A 113 -1.23 -18.01 14.59
CA ARG A 113 -2.39 -18.54 15.34
C ARG A 113 -3.67 -18.57 14.53
#